data_60525771f0c73e263d0572397fc805d6
#
_entry.id   60525771f0c73e263d0572397fc805d6
#
_cell.length_a   1.000
_cell.length_b   1.000
_cell.length_c   1.000
_cell.angle_alpha   90.00
_cell.angle_beta   90.00
_cell.angle_gamma   90.00
#
_symmetry.space_group_name_H-M   'P 1'
#
loop_
_entity.id
_entity.type
_entity.pdbx_description
1 polymer ?
#
loop_
_entity_poly.entity_id
_entity_poly.type
_entity_poly.pdbx_seq_one_letter_code
_entity_poly.pdbx_strand_id
1 'polypeptide(L)'
;MDDTIVKVSGVSKSIKGQQIVDNIDLSIASGQVLALCGGNGAGKSTILRMIAGIMQPTHGNIQINGMQWGKDRANFAKQIGYMPDDYQFSNGLTAYEALSFWAALRCVPKQRIVEVLTLVGLEHKKNNKVHTFSKGMRQRLLFAQAILAKPPLLIMDEPTNGLDPFWMNEFVQLVKGIKQEGHAVIFSTHQLQVAEEVADYVIFLNNGVNRGEGTVDNYRMKFGAQALHAAFHEALQ
;
A
#
# COMPACT_ATOMS: atom_id res chain seq x y z
N MET A 1 9.66 4.26 -23.38
CA MET A 1 10.25 3.28 -22.43
C MET A 1 9.09 2.74 -21.62
N ASP A 2 9.12 1.47 -21.29
CA ASP A 2 8.05 0.87 -20.47
C ASP A 2 8.25 1.37 -19.02
N ASP A 3 7.40 2.31 -18.58
CA ASP A 3 7.48 2.91 -17.24
C ASP A 3 6.86 1.99 -16.16
N THR A 4 6.67 0.71 -16.48
CA THR A 4 6.06 -0.27 -15.57
C THR A 4 6.97 -0.54 -14.37
N ILE A 5 6.50 -0.17 -13.18
CA ILE A 5 7.19 -0.44 -11.90
C ILE A 5 6.90 -1.85 -11.39
N VAL A 6 5.63 -2.29 -11.46
CA VAL A 6 5.22 -3.61 -10.99
C VAL A 6 4.53 -4.36 -12.11
N LYS A 7 4.90 -5.64 -12.27
CA LYS A 7 4.21 -6.60 -13.14
C LYS A 7 3.97 -7.89 -12.37
N VAL A 8 2.71 -8.24 -12.23
CA VAL A 8 2.24 -9.50 -11.64
C VAL A 8 1.57 -10.30 -12.74
N SER A 9 1.96 -11.55 -12.92
CA SER A 9 1.47 -12.40 -14.01
C SER A 9 1.07 -13.78 -13.49
N GLY A 10 -0.23 -14.10 -13.58
CA GLY A 10 -0.84 -15.38 -13.23
C GLY A 10 -0.59 -15.80 -11.79
N VAL A 11 -0.57 -14.85 -10.85
CA VAL A 11 -0.18 -15.14 -9.47
C VAL A 11 -1.28 -15.81 -8.70
N SER A 12 -0.95 -16.96 -8.11
CA SER A 12 -1.86 -17.73 -7.24
C SER A 12 -1.17 -18.07 -5.92
N LYS A 13 -1.97 -18.23 -4.86
CA LYS A 13 -1.48 -18.61 -3.54
C LYS A 13 -2.39 -19.61 -2.86
N SER A 14 -1.83 -20.77 -2.52
CA SER A 14 -2.46 -21.76 -1.65
C SER A 14 -1.74 -21.81 -0.30
N ILE A 15 -2.49 -21.93 0.79
CA ILE A 15 -1.99 -22.08 2.16
C ILE A 15 -2.70 -23.30 2.78
N LYS A 16 -1.93 -24.29 3.20
CA LYS A 16 -2.44 -25.55 3.79
C LYS A 16 -3.54 -26.21 2.93
N GLY A 17 -3.36 -26.20 1.60
CA GLY A 17 -4.31 -26.78 0.65
C GLY A 17 -5.53 -25.91 0.29
N GLN A 18 -5.72 -24.77 0.96
CA GLN A 18 -6.77 -23.83 0.63
C GLN A 18 -6.27 -22.76 -0.34
N GLN A 19 -6.97 -22.54 -1.44
CA GLN A 19 -6.71 -21.44 -2.39
C GLN A 19 -7.13 -20.12 -1.74
N ILE A 20 -6.15 -19.20 -1.60
CA ILE A 20 -6.37 -17.87 -0.99
C ILE A 20 -6.40 -16.79 -2.07
N VAL A 21 -5.60 -16.94 -3.11
CA VAL A 21 -5.53 -16.04 -4.26
C VAL A 21 -5.43 -16.89 -5.50
N ASP A 22 -6.22 -16.58 -6.53
CA ASP A 22 -6.30 -17.36 -7.76
C ASP A 22 -6.13 -16.49 -8.99
N ASN A 23 -5.08 -16.78 -9.76
CA ASN A 23 -4.77 -16.26 -11.08
C ASN A 23 -4.92 -14.73 -11.21
N ILE A 24 -4.15 -13.99 -10.41
CA ILE A 24 -4.16 -12.52 -10.44
C ILE A 24 -3.10 -11.99 -11.41
N ASP A 25 -3.55 -11.14 -12.31
CA ASP A 25 -2.71 -10.30 -13.17
C ASP A 25 -2.90 -8.83 -12.78
N LEU A 26 -1.82 -8.07 -12.68
CA LEU A 26 -1.87 -6.62 -12.55
C LEU A 26 -0.55 -5.97 -12.97
N SER A 27 -0.64 -4.73 -13.39
CA SER A 27 0.54 -3.90 -13.66
C SER A 27 0.29 -2.46 -13.21
N ILE A 28 1.36 -1.78 -12.80
CA ILE A 28 1.32 -0.39 -12.42
C ILE A 28 2.58 0.33 -12.91
N ALA A 29 2.40 1.50 -13.48
CA ALA A 29 3.49 2.36 -13.92
C ALA A 29 3.91 3.38 -12.85
N SER A 30 5.01 4.05 -13.10
CA SER A 30 5.46 5.21 -12.30
C SER A 30 4.35 6.28 -12.25
N GLY A 31 4.15 6.88 -11.08
CA GLY A 31 3.13 7.92 -10.88
C GLY A 31 1.69 7.43 -10.98
N GLN A 32 1.44 6.13 -10.85
CA GLN A 32 0.08 5.56 -10.80
C GLN A 32 -0.28 5.06 -9.41
N VAL A 33 -1.58 5.10 -9.13
CA VAL A 33 -2.18 4.58 -7.88
C VAL A 33 -3.18 3.47 -8.22
N LEU A 34 -2.96 2.27 -7.69
CA LEU A 34 -3.84 1.12 -7.83
C LEU A 34 -4.45 0.76 -6.47
N ALA A 35 -5.77 0.64 -6.41
CA ALA A 35 -6.48 0.18 -5.23
C ALA A 35 -6.98 -1.27 -5.40
N LEU A 36 -6.65 -2.12 -4.43
CA LEU A 36 -7.26 -3.44 -4.27
C LEU A 36 -8.48 -3.31 -3.34
N CYS A 37 -9.67 -3.40 -3.90
CA CYS A 37 -10.93 -3.22 -3.19
C CYS A 37 -11.60 -4.56 -2.92
N GLY A 38 -12.18 -4.73 -1.72
CA GLY A 38 -12.88 -5.97 -1.37
C GLY A 38 -13.11 -6.11 0.13
N GLY A 39 -13.97 -7.04 0.51
CA GLY A 39 -14.26 -7.34 1.91
C GLY A 39 -13.08 -7.99 2.66
N ASN A 40 -13.30 -8.24 3.95
CA ASN A 40 -12.34 -9.01 4.75
C ASN A 40 -12.22 -10.43 4.20
N GLY A 41 -11.00 -10.96 4.13
CA GLY A 41 -10.75 -12.29 3.56
C GLY A 41 -10.72 -12.36 2.02
N ALA A 42 -10.92 -11.23 1.30
CA ALA A 42 -10.89 -11.21 -0.16
C ALA A 42 -9.52 -11.50 -0.81
N GLY A 43 -8.45 -11.66 -0.02
CA GLY A 43 -7.10 -11.95 -0.53
C GLY A 43 -6.19 -10.73 -0.70
N LYS A 44 -6.68 -9.50 -0.43
CA LYS A 44 -5.94 -8.24 -0.62
C LYS A 44 -4.56 -8.25 0.05
N SER A 45 -4.51 -8.45 1.37
CA SER A 45 -3.26 -8.48 2.15
C SER A 45 -2.29 -9.57 1.67
N THR A 46 -2.82 -10.71 1.20
CA THR A 46 -2.02 -11.80 0.65
C THR A 46 -1.33 -11.36 -0.65
N ILE A 47 -2.06 -10.69 -1.55
CA ILE A 47 -1.51 -10.13 -2.79
C ILE A 47 -0.43 -9.09 -2.45
N LEU A 48 -0.71 -8.14 -1.55
CA LEU A 48 0.26 -7.12 -1.14
C LEU A 48 1.53 -7.72 -0.54
N ARG A 49 1.40 -8.74 0.32
CA ARG A 49 2.56 -9.45 0.90
C ARG A 49 3.37 -10.22 -0.13
N MET A 50 2.73 -10.75 -1.19
CA MET A 50 3.44 -11.38 -2.29
C MET A 50 4.21 -10.34 -3.12
N ILE A 51 3.60 -9.19 -3.45
CA ILE A 51 4.27 -8.10 -4.17
C ILE A 51 5.43 -7.54 -3.33
N ALA A 52 5.24 -7.38 -2.02
CA ALA A 52 6.29 -6.92 -1.11
C ALA A 52 7.45 -7.93 -0.92
N GLY A 53 7.34 -9.16 -1.46
CA GLY A 53 8.35 -10.20 -1.29
C GLY A 53 8.39 -10.82 0.11
N ILE A 54 7.37 -10.57 0.95
CA ILE A 54 7.22 -11.16 2.28
C ILE A 54 6.72 -12.60 2.18
N MET A 55 5.93 -12.89 1.16
CA MET A 55 5.36 -14.20 0.88
C MET A 55 5.62 -14.59 -0.57
N GLN A 56 6.01 -15.84 -0.81
CA GLN A 56 6.14 -16.35 -2.18
C GLN A 56 4.78 -16.78 -2.74
N PRO A 57 4.47 -16.47 -4.02
CA PRO A 57 3.35 -17.07 -4.70
C PRO A 57 3.55 -18.60 -4.84
N THR A 58 2.46 -19.35 -4.96
CA THR A 58 2.49 -20.78 -5.30
C THR A 58 2.72 -20.97 -6.81
N HIS A 59 2.09 -20.10 -7.61
CA HIS A 59 2.24 -20.03 -9.07
C HIS A 59 2.34 -18.59 -9.51
N GLY A 60 2.81 -18.39 -10.75
CA GLY A 60 2.94 -17.07 -11.36
C GLY A 60 4.26 -16.36 -11.02
N ASN A 61 4.37 -15.12 -11.46
CA ASN A 61 5.60 -14.33 -11.34
C ASN A 61 5.31 -12.90 -10.94
N ILE A 62 6.22 -12.31 -10.16
CA ILE A 62 6.18 -10.90 -9.73
C ILE A 62 7.51 -10.25 -10.07
N GLN A 63 7.44 -9.11 -10.74
CA GLN A 63 8.59 -8.28 -11.06
C GLN A 63 8.37 -6.86 -10.56
N ILE A 64 9.42 -6.26 -9.99
CA ILE A 64 9.47 -4.84 -9.61
C ILE A 64 10.70 -4.23 -10.26
N ASN A 65 10.51 -3.22 -11.10
CA ASN A 65 11.57 -2.63 -11.93
C ASN A 65 12.42 -3.70 -12.66
N GLY A 66 11.75 -4.70 -13.25
CA GLY A 66 12.39 -5.84 -13.93
C GLY A 66 13.08 -6.83 -13.01
N MET A 67 13.16 -6.58 -11.71
CA MET A 67 13.76 -7.50 -10.73
C MET A 67 12.75 -8.53 -10.27
N GLN A 68 13.18 -9.78 -10.17
CA GLN A 68 12.43 -10.88 -9.56
C GLN A 68 12.87 -11.10 -8.12
N TRP A 69 11.91 -11.35 -7.25
CA TRP A 69 12.21 -11.74 -5.87
C TRP A 69 13.04 -13.03 -5.84
N GLY A 70 14.07 -13.06 -5.01
CA GLY A 70 14.91 -14.24 -4.80
C GLY A 70 16.29 -14.17 -5.45
N LYS A 71 16.48 -13.43 -6.54
CA LYS A 71 17.81 -13.26 -7.16
C LYS A 71 18.69 -12.26 -6.41
N ASP A 72 18.10 -11.13 -6.02
CA ASP A 72 18.75 -10.08 -5.21
C ASP A 72 17.73 -9.46 -4.25
N ARG A 73 17.56 -10.11 -3.10
CA ARG A 73 16.56 -9.70 -2.09
C ARG A 73 16.82 -8.31 -1.53
N ALA A 74 18.07 -7.93 -1.37
CA ALA A 74 18.44 -6.63 -0.80
C ALA A 74 18.05 -5.48 -1.73
N ASN A 75 18.37 -5.59 -3.02
CA ASN A 75 18.01 -4.57 -4.00
C ASN A 75 16.50 -4.58 -4.31
N PHE A 76 15.86 -5.74 -4.33
CA PHE A 76 14.40 -5.84 -4.43
C PHE A 76 13.70 -5.11 -3.27
N ALA A 77 14.13 -5.35 -2.03
CA ALA A 77 13.56 -4.69 -0.85
C ALA A 77 13.78 -3.16 -0.84
N LYS A 78 14.84 -2.65 -1.46
CA LYS A 78 15.08 -1.20 -1.61
C LYS A 78 14.04 -0.52 -2.51
N GLN A 79 13.42 -1.26 -3.42
CA GLN A 79 12.39 -0.71 -4.30
C GLN A 79 11.05 -0.45 -3.60
N ILE A 80 10.88 -0.95 -2.36
CA ILE A 80 9.58 -1.02 -1.72
C ILE A 80 9.58 -0.25 -0.39
N GLY A 81 8.56 0.58 -0.21
CA GLY A 81 8.06 1.01 1.09
C GLY A 81 6.82 0.19 1.44
N TYR A 82 6.82 -0.50 2.57
CA TYR A 82 5.70 -1.34 2.96
C TYR A 82 5.07 -0.89 4.27
N MET A 83 3.77 -0.71 4.25
CA MET A 83 2.94 -0.37 5.41
C MET A 83 1.93 -1.50 5.65
N PRO A 84 2.15 -2.39 6.62
CA PRO A 84 1.19 -3.44 7.00
C PRO A 84 0.00 -2.87 7.78
N ASP A 85 -1.16 -3.54 7.73
CA ASP A 85 -2.35 -3.19 8.52
C ASP A 85 -2.10 -3.41 10.03
N ASP A 86 -1.50 -4.54 10.40
CA ASP A 86 -1.20 -4.88 11.79
C ASP A 86 0.31 -4.90 12.03
N TYR A 87 0.81 -3.84 12.65
CA TYR A 87 2.21 -3.72 13.06
C TYR A 87 2.32 -3.21 14.49
N GLN A 88 3.08 -3.94 15.29
CA GLN A 88 3.39 -3.54 16.65
C GLN A 88 4.83 -3.01 16.73
N PHE A 89 4.94 -1.72 17.04
CA PHE A 89 6.25 -1.15 17.36
C PHE A 89 6.80 -1.75 18.66
N SER A 90 8.12 -1.92 18.70
CA SER A 90 8.79 -2.36 19.93
C SER A 90 8.47 -1.43 21.10
N ASN A 91 8.12 -2.02 22.24
CA ASN A 91 7.84 -1.27 23.46
C ASN A 91 9.07 -0.46 23.91
N GLY A 92 8.83 0.78 24.27
CA GLY A 92 9.86 1.65 24.83
C GLY A 92 10.54 2.60 23.85
N LEU A 93 10.41 2.41 22.54
CA LEU A 93 10.94 3.34 21.54
C LEU A 93 10.07 4.60 21.41
N THR A 94 10.73 5.75 21.25
CA THR A 94 10.08 6.98 20.77
C THR A 94 9.83 6.91 19.26
N ALA A 95 8.98 7.79 18.73
CA ALA A 95 8.73 7.86 17.29
C ALA A 95 10.02 8.16 16.50
N TYR A 96 10.85 9.05 17.02
CA TYR A 96 12.14 9.37 16.42
C TYR A 96 13.10 8.18 16.43
N GLU A 97 13.22 7.44 17.54
CA GLU A 97 14.07 6.24 17.64
C GLU A 97 13.60 5.13 16.71
N ALA A 98 12.28 4.90 16.63
CA ALA A 98 11.71 3.92 15.71
C ALA A 98 12.06 4.23 14.24
N LEU A 99 11.90 5.49 13.82
CA LEU A 99 12.28 5.90 12.46
C LEU A 99 13.80 5.94 12.27
N SER A 100 14.59 6.24 13.32
CA SER A 100 16.07 6.21 13.25
C SER A 100 16.60 4.82 12.95
N PHE A 101 15.98 3.79 13.52
CA PHE A 101 16.32 2.40 13.21
C PHE A 101 16.13 2.09 11.71
N TRP A 102 14.98 2.47 11.14
CA TRP A 102 14.70 2.27 9.73
C TRP A 102 15.56 3.14 8.82
N ALA A 103 15.86 4.38 9.23
CA ALA A 103 16.75 5.28 8.50
C ALA A 103 18.17 4.71 8.40
N ALA A 104 18.70 4.17 9.52
CA ALA A 104 19.99 3.50 9.52
C ALA A 104 20.03 2.28 8.61
N LEU A 105 19.00 1.42 8.67
CA LEU A 105 18.88 0.22 7.84
C LEU A 105 18.81 0.55 6.34
N ARG A 106 18.21 1.68 6.00
CA ARG A 106 18.01 2.13 4.60
C ARG A 106 19.08 3.15 4.15
N CYS A 107 20.07 3.46 4.99
CA CYS A 107 21.09 4.49 4.73
C CYS A 107 20.50 5.87 4.43
N VAL A 108 19.40 6.23 5.12
CA VAL A 108 18.71 7.51 4.97
C VAL A 108 19.26 8.52 6.00
N PRO A 109 19.55 9.78 5.61
CA PRO A 109 20.06 10.79 6.52
C PRO A 109 19.02 11.15 7.60
N LYS A 110 19.50 11.45 8.83
CA LYS A 110 18.65 11.76 9.99
C LYS A 110 17.71 12.94 9.77
N GLN A 111 18.09 13.90 8.93
CA GLN A 111 17.22 15.02 8.55
C GLN A 111 15.89 14.55 7.98
N ARG A 112 15.90 13.49 7.16
CA ARG A 112 14.69 12.93 6.54
C ARG A 112 13.68 12.41 7.57
N ILE A 113 14.13 11.98 8.76
CA ILE A 113 13.26 11.54 9.85
C ILE A 113 12.33 12.69 10.30
N VAL A 114 12.89 13.89 10.48
CA VAL A 114 12.11 15.06 10.88
C VAL A 114 11.14 15.46 9.76
N GLU A 115 11.59 15.45 8.51
CA GLU A 115 10.74 15.75 7.35
C GLU A 115 9.50 14.84 7.29
N VAL A 116 9.69 13.51 7.39
CA VAL A 116 8.55 12.58 7.33
C VAL A 116 7.65 12.67 8.56
N LEU A 117 8.20 12.97 9.75
CA LEU A 117 7.40 13.21 10.94
C LEU A 117 6.55 14.48 10.81
N THR A 118 7.09 15.53 10.20
CA THR A 118 6.34 16.75 9.88
C THR A 118 5.23 16.47 8.89
N LEU A 119 5.53 15.75 7.80
CA LEU A 119 4.54 15.35 6.79
C LEU A 119 3.32 14.62 7.38
N VAL A 120 3.53 13.76 8.37
CA VAL A 120 2.45 13.02 9.02
C VAL A 120 1.92 13.69 10.30
N GLY A 121 2.31 14.95 10.57
CA GLY A 121 1.86 15.73 11.72
C GLY A 121 2.25 15.15 13.09
N LEU A 122 3.39 14.45 13.16
CA LEU A 122 3.90 13.81 14.40
C LEU A 122 5.20 14.44 14.91
N GLU A 123 5.70 15.53 14.32
CA GLU A 123 6.97 16.14 14.73
C GLU A 123 6.94 16.54 16.21
N HIS A 124 5.85 17.18 16.66
CA HIS A 124 5.67 17.60 18.05
C HIS A 124 5.60 16.43 19.06
N LYS A 125 5.44 15.19 18.57
CA LYS A 125 5.40 13.96 19.35
C LYS A 125 6.64 13.07 19.13
N LYS A 126 7.67 13.55 18.43
CA LYS A 126 8.84 12.75 18.04
C LYS A 126 9.55 12.06 19.21
N ASN A 127 9.55 12.70 20.37
CA ASN A 127 10.19 12.20 21.61
C ASN A 127 9.22 11.38 22.49
N ASN A 128 7.95 11.23 22.11
CA ASN A 128 7.00 10.42 22.85
C ASN A 128 7.13 8.96 22.49
N LYS A 129 6.93 8.08 23.45
CA LYS A 129 6.98 6.62 23.28
C LYS A 129 5.80 6.16 22.42
N VAL A 130 6.07 5.30 21.43
CA VAL A 130 5.06 4.87 20.43
C VAL A 130 3.91 4.10 21.06
N HIS A 131 4.13 3.39 22.18
CA HIS A 131 3.05 2.68 22.88
C HIS A 131 1.98 3.64 23.44
N THR A 132 2.30 4.94 23.64
CA THR A 132 1.33 5.96 24.08
C THR A 132 0.50 6.55 22.94
N PHE A 133 0.81 6.20 21.70
CA PHE A 133 0.12 6.73 20.54
C PHE A 133 -1.27 6.09 20.36
N SER A 134 -2.23 6.90 19.89
CA SER A 134 -3.51 6.37 19.41
C SER A 134 -3.31 5.45 18.21
N LYS A 135 -4.34 4.68 17.84
CA LYS A 135 -4.29 3.84 16.62
C LYS A 135 -3.96 4.68 15.38
N GLY A 136 -4.62 5.82 15.19
CA GLY A 136 -4.35 6.72 14.07
C GLY A 136 -2.94 7.33 14.09
N MET A 137 -2.38 7.67 15.27
CA MET A 137 -0.99 8.13 15.37
C MET A 137 0.00 7.02 14.99
N ARG A 138 -0.24 5.78 15.40
CA ARG A 138 0.59 4.63 14.97
C ARG A 138 0.51 4.41 13.46
N GLN A 139 -0.68 4.52 12.89
CA GLN A 139 -0.89 4.39 11.45
C GLN A 139 -0.11 5.46 10.66
N ARG A 140 -0.14 6.72 11.12
CA ARG A 140 0.65 7.80 10.54
C ARG A 140 2.16 7.57 10.67
N LEU A 141 2.62 7.02 11.77
CA LEU A 141 4.04 6.66 11.96
C LEU A 141 4.46 5.53 11.02
N LEU A 142 3.59 4.54 10.77
CA LEU A 142 3.85 3.48 9.79
C LEU A 142 3.92 4.03 8.36
N PHE A 143 3.04 4.97 8.03
CA PHE A 143 3.11 5.66 6.75
C PHE A 143 4.44 6.43 6.60
N ALA A 144 4.86 7.18 7.64
CA ALA A 144 6.15 7.86 7.65
C ALA A 144 7.33 6.89 7.44
N GLN A 145 7.29 5.71 8.07
CA GLN A 145 8.29 4.66 7.89
C GLN A 145 8.32 4.13 6.44
N ALA A 146 7.16 3.94 5.83
CA ALA A 146 7.07 3.42 4.46
C ALA A 146 7.63 4.40 3.41
N ILE A 147 7.43 5.72 3.60
CA ILE A 147 7.92 6.76 2.68
C ILE A 147 9.33 7.27 3.01
N LEU A 148 9.93 6.81 4.10
CA LEU A 148 11.20 7.33 4.65
C LEU A 148 12.33 7.34 3.61
N ALA A 149 12.49 6.23 2.89
CA ALA A 149 13.56 6.04 1.91
C ALA A 149 13.18 6.46 0.47
N LYS A 150 12.05 7.13 0.26
CA LYS A 150 11.52 7.51 -1.06
C LYS A 150 11.53 6.32 -2.05
N PRO A 151 10.87 5.20 -1.72
CA PRO A 151 10.90 4.02 -2.57
C PRO A 151 10.13 4.26 -3.88
N PRO A 152 10.53 3.67 -5.03
CA PRO A 152 9.76 3.76 -6.27
C PRO A 152 8.35 3.20 -6.17
N LEU A 153 8.16 2.20 -5.29
CA LEU A 153 6.87 1.56 -5.03
C LEU A 153 6.49 1.67 -3.55
N LEU A 154 5.31 2.20 -3.28
CA LEU A 154 4.68 2.20 -1.97
C LEU A 154 3.54 1.17 -1.94
N ILE A 155 3.60 0.24 -0.99
CA ILE A 155 2.58 -0.78 -0.77
C ILE A 155 1.97 -0.55 0.61
N MET A 156 0.64 -0.41 0.68
CA MET A 156 -0.06 -0.12 1.94
C MET A 156 -1.27 -1.04 2.13
N ASP A 157 -1.32 -1.71 3.27
CA ASP A 157 -2.42 -2.60 3.63
C ASP A 157 -3.36 -1.85 4.59
N GLU A 158 -4.60 -1.57 4.13
CA GLU A 158 -5.65 -0.84 4.86
C GLU A 158 -5.14 0.47 5.53
N PRO A 159 -4.48 1.39 4.78
CA PRO A 159 -3.75 2.52 5.37
C PRO A 159 -4.61 3.53 6.12
N THR A 160 -5.91 3.54 5.88
CA THR A 160 -6.87 4.47 6.52
C THR A 160 -7.51 3.91 7.78
N ASN A 161 -7.20 2.66 8.16
CA ASN A 161 -7.75 2.04 9.36
C ASN A 161 -7.40 2.80 10.64
N GLY A 162 -8.45 3.35 11.32
CA GLY A 162 -8.31 4.10 12.57
C GLY A 162 -7.86 5.53 12.41
N LEU A 163 -7.86 6.07 11.19
CA LEU A 163 -7.76 7.50 10.96
C LEU A 163 -9.12 8.18 11.22
N ASP A 164 -9.07 9.38 11.78
CA ASP A 164 -10.23 10.26 11.83
C ASP A 164 -10.45 10.94 10.46
N PRO A 165 -11.62 11.60 10.24
CA PRO A 165 -11.93 12.23 8.96
C PRO A 165 -10.90 13.27 8.50
N PHE A 166 -10.30 14.02 9.43
CA PHE A 166 -9.27 15.00 9.10
C PHE A 166 -8.03 14.30 8.50
N TRP A 167 -7.53 13.27 9.20
CA TRP A 167 -6.35 12.54 8.72
C TRP A 167 -6.62 11.65 7.52
N MET A 168 -7.87 11.28 7.28
CA MET A 168 -8.26 10.61 6.04
C MET A 168 -8.09 11.54 4.82
N ASN A 169 -8.51 12.81 4.95
CA ASN A 169 -8.28 13.82 3.92
C ASN A 169 -6.78 14.11 3.71
N GLU A 170 -6.02 14.24 4.81
CA GLU A 170 -4.57 14.43 4.73
C GLU A 170 -3.88 13.24 4.03
N PHE A 171 -4.29 12.00 4.33
CA PHE A 171 -3.81 10.80 3.64
C PHE A 171 -4.03 10.90 2.11
N VAL A 172 -5.22 11.31 1.70
CA VAL A 172 -5.54 11.53 0.28
C VAL A 172 -4.57 12.53 -0.36
N GLN A 173 -4.30 13.67 0.30
CA GLN A 173 -3.36 14.67 -0.21
C GLN A 173 -1.92 14.15 -0.26
N LEU A 174 -1.49 13.40 0.77
CA LEU A 174 -0.17 12.78 0.80
C LEU A 174 0.02 11.77 -0.33
N VAL A 175 -0.97 10.92 -0.60
CA VAL A 175 -0.90 9.95 -1.71
C VAL A 175 -0.84 10.67 -3.06
N LYS A 176 -1.63 11.74 -3.25
CA LYS A 176 -1.59 12.57 -4.47
C LYS A 176 -0.21 13.22 -4.65
N GLY A 177 0.39 13.73 -3.59
CA GLY A 177 1.74 14.30 -3.63
C GLY A 177 2.81 13.27 -4.01
N ILE A 178 2.78 12.09 -3.40
CA ILE A 178 3.68 10.97 -3.68
C ILE A 178 3.55 10.53 -5.15
N LYS A 179 2.33 10.42 -5.65
CA LYS A 179 2.05 10.14 -7.05
C LYS A 179 2.68 11.17 -7.98
N GLN A 180 2.53 12.47 -7.68
CA GLN A 180 3.12 13.57 -8.47
C GLN A 180 4.65 13.55 -8.47
N GLU A 181 5.28 13.03 -7.40
CA GLU A 181 6.73 12.80 -7.35
C GLU A 181 7.18 11.58 -8.20
N GLY A 182 6.24 10.88 -8.86
CA GLY A 182 6.53 9.75 -9.74
C GLY A 182 6.56 8.39 -9.04
N HIS A 183 6.19 8.30 -7.76
CA HIS A 183 6.10 7.02 -7.07
C HIS A 183 4.86 6.23 -7.50
N ALA A 184 5.01 4.92 -7.70
CA ALA A 184 3.87 4.00 -7.84
C ALA A 184 3.29 3.68 -6.46
N VAL A 185 1.97 3.59 -6.34
CA VAL A 185 1.28 3.26 -5.08
C VAL A 185 0.30 2.11 -5.31
N ILE A 186 0.39 1.07 -4.49
CA ILE A 186 -0.62 0.01 -4.41
C ILE A 186 -1.14 -0.03 -2.98
N PHE A 187 -2.45 0.04 -2.81
CA PHE A 187 -3.02 -0.10 -1.47
C PHE A 187 -4.28 -0.97 -1.47
N SER A 188 -4.53 -1.60 -0.33
CA SER A 188 -5.80 -2.29 -0.08
C SER A 188 -6.76 -1.39 0.67
N THR A 189 -8.03 -1.53 0.39
CA THR A 189 -9.09 -0.87 1.17
C THR A 189 -10.44 -1.57 1.03
N HIS A 190 -11.26 -1.45 2.06
CA HIS A 190 -12.70 -1.71 1.99
C HIS A 190 -13.51 -0.41 1.89
N GLN A 191 -12.83 0.75 1.98
CA GLN A 191 -13.43 2.09 1.90
C GLN A 191 -13.36 2.60 0.45
N LEU A 192 -14.40 2.30 -0.34
CA LEU A 192 -14.42 2.61 -1.77
C LEU A 192 -14.33 4.11 -2.07
N GLN A 193 -14.81 4.96 -1.16
CA GLN A 193 -14.71 6.43 -1.28
C GLN A 193 -13.25 6.88 -1.33
N VAL A 194 -12.38 6.33 -0.46
CA VAL A 194 -10.95 6.66 -0.48
C VAL A 194 -10.31 6.20 -1.79
N ALA A 195 -10.64 4.99 -2.26
CA ALA A 195 -10.16 4.51 -3.56
C ALA A 195 -10.60 5.44 -4.69
N GLU A 196 -11.87 5.87 -4.69
CA GLU A 196 -12.42 6.78 -5.70
C GLU A 196 -11.72 8.14 -5.74
N GLU A 197 -11.19 8.63 -4.61
CA GLU A 197 -10.52 9.92 -4.52
C GLU A 197 -9.06 9.90 -4.99
N VAL A 198 -8.34 8.77 -4.82
CA VAL A 198 -6.88 8.74 -5.04
C VAL A 198 -6.43 7.76 -6.10
N ALA A 199 -7.18 6.68 -6.39
CA ALA A 199 -6.75 5.66 -7.32
C ALA A 199 -6.99 6.07 -8.77
N ASP A 200 -6.08 5.66 -9.66
CA ASP A 200 -6.27 5.71 -11.10
C ASP A 200 -6.97 4.45 -11.59
N TYR A 201 -6.62 3.32 -10.96
CA TYR A 201 -7.10 2.00 -11.34
C TYR A 201 -7.54 1.21 -10.11
N VAL A 202 -8.58 0.42 -10.25
CA VAL A 202 -9.10 -0.43 -9.17
C VAL A 202 -9.24 -1.87 -9.63
N ILE A 203 -9.03 -2.78 -8.70
CA ILE A 203 -9.33 -4.22 -8.86
C ILE A 203 -10.28 -4.60 -7.72
N PHE A 204 -11.42 -5.17 -8.07
CA PHE A 204 -12.40 -5.69 -7.11
C PHE A 204 -12.12 -7.17 -6.85
N LEU A 205 -11.82 -7.48 -5.59
CA LEU A 205 -11.49 -8.83 -5.15
C LEU A 205 -12.60 -9.44 -4.31
N ASN A 206 -12.91 -10.68 -4.60
CA ASN A 206 -13.79 -11.50 -3.75
C ASN A 206 -13.29 -12.95 -3.73
N ASN A 207 -13.08 -13.51 -2.54
CA ASN A 207 -12.61 -14.88 -2.34
C ASN A 207 -11.34 -15.22 -3.15
N GLY A 208 -10.38 -14.28 -3.20
CA GLY A 208 -9.11 -14.47 -3.88
C GLY A 208 -9.13 -14.31 -5.40
N VAL A 209 -10.28 -13.97 -5.97
CA VAL A 209 -10.49 -13.84 -7.43
C VAL A 209 -10.74 -12.39 -7.79
N ASN A 210 -10.17 -11.95 -8.93
CA ASN A 210 -10.54 -10.67 -9.54
C ASN A 210 -11.95 -10.78 -10.12
N ARG A 211 -12.88 -9.95 -9.65
CA ARG A 211 -14.28 -9.90 -10.07
C ARG A 211 -14.57 -8.74 -11.04
N GLY A 212 -13.65 -7.80 -11.13
CA GLY A 212 -13.77 -6.66 -12.03
C GLY A 212 -12.63 -5.68 -11.81
N GLU A 213 -12.22 -5.02 -12.86
CA GLU A 213 -11.15 -4.05 -12.83
C GLU A 213 -11.35 -2.93 -13.85
N GLY A 214 -10.75 -1.78 -13.62
CA GLY A 214 -10.84 -0.65 -14.54
C GLY A 214 -10.32 0.64 -13.97
N THR A 215 -10.30 1.67 -14.80
CA THR A 215 -9.96 3.02 -14.33
C THR A 215 -11.11 3.63 -13.55
N VAL A 216 -10.78 4.41 -12.53
CA VAL A 216 -11.79 5.14 -11.74
C VAL A 216 -12.60 6.07 -12.62
N ASP A 217 -11.98 6.70 -13.61
CA ASP A 217 -12.67 7.61 -14.54
C ASP A 217 -13.69 6.88 -15.43
N ASN A 218 -13.39 5.66 -15.88
CA ASN A 218 -14.35 4.85 -16.63
C ASN A 218 -15.57 4.51 -15.78
N TYR A 219 -15.35 4.17 -14.50
CA TYR A 219 -16.46 3.91 -13.59
C TYR A 219 -17.27 5.17 -13.28
N ARG A 220 -16.61 6.35 -13.11
CA ARG A 220 -17.30 7.63 -12.95
C ARG A 220 -18.18 7.98 -14.17
N MET A 221 -17.67 7.75 -15.38
CA MET A 221 -18.46 7.96 -16.61
C MET A 221 -19.68 7.04 -16.68
N LYS A 222 -19.54 5.77 -16.23
CA LYS A 222 -20.61 4.77 -16.29
C LYS A 222 -21.68 4.96 -15.20
N PHE A 223 -21.28 5.28 -13.97
CA PHE A 223 -22.16 5.23 -12.80
C PHE A 223 -22.38 6.59 -12.11
N GLY A 224 -21.63 7.63 -12.47
CA GLY A 224 -21.76 8.95 -11.85
C GLY A 224 -21.18 9.01 -10.43
N ALA A 225 -21.92 9.62 -9.51
CA ALA A 225 -21.51 9.74 -8.10
C ALA A 225 -21.48 8.37 -7.40
N GLN A 226 -20.50 8.18 -6.52
CA GLN A 226 -20.24 6.91 -5.84
C GLN A 226 -20.00 5.73 -6.81
N ALA A 227 -19.28 6.02 -7.88
CA ALA A 227 -19.06 5.11 -9.00
C ALA A 227 -18.51 3.74 -8.57
N LEU A 228 -17.54 3.72 -7.65
CA LEU A 228 -16.93 2.48 -7.20
C LEU A 228 -17.87 1.63 -6.33
N HIS A 229 -18.86 2.21 -5.64
CA HIS A 229 -19.87 1.44 -4.93
C HIS A 229 -20.79 0.70 -5.91
N ALA A 230 -21.27 1.38 -6.94
CA ALA A 230 -22.09 0.76 -7.98
C ALA A 230 -21.31 -0.32 -8.75
N ALA A 231 -20.06 -0.01 -9.15
CA ALA A 231 -19.19 -0.94 -9.85
C ALA A 231 -18.87 -2.19 -9.01
N PHE A 232 -18.59 -2.02 -7.71
CA PHE A 232 -18.31 -3.13 -6.80
C PHE A 232 -19.53 -4.03 -6.63
N HIS A 233 -20.72 -3.44 -6.51
CA HIS A 233 -21.97 -4.22 -6.42
C HIS A 233 -22.24 -5.03 -7.70
N GLU A 234 -22.01 -4.42 -8.89
CA GLU A 234 -22.15 -5.13 -10.18
C GLU A 234 -21.11 -6.28 -10.31
N ALA A 235 -19.88 -6.06 -9.88
CA ALA A 235 -18.80 -7.06 -9.95
C ALA A 235 -19.03 -8.28 -9.02
N LEU A 236 -19.88 -8.16 -8.00
CA LEU A 236 -20.19 -9.24 -7.06
C LEU A 236 -21.46 -10.01 -7.38
N GLN A 237 -22.25 -9.57 -8.36
CA GLN A 237 -23.40 -10.29 -8.87
C GLN A 237 -22.97 -11.38 -9.85
#